data_680ddde5be0e7ffebd2b1ddfc436684f
#
_entry.id   680ddde5be0e7ffebd2b1ddfc436684f
#
_cell.length_a   1.000
_cell.length_b   1.000
_cell.length_c   1.000
_cell.angle_alpha   90.00
_cell.angle_beta   90.00
_cell.angle_gamma   90.00
#
_symmetry.space_group_name_H-M   'P 1'
#
loop_
_entity.id
_entity.type
_entity.pdbx_description
1 polymer ?
#
loop_
_entity_poly.entity_id
_entity_poly.type
_entity_poly.pdbx_seq_one_letter_code
_entity_poly.pdbx_strand_id
1 'polypeptide(L)' 'MAMIRQPENFPETVKEVRRLLALSQEELAHALGVSFATVNRWENGKTVPSKLAQRQFEQFCKQKRKDGFLVEGKEL' A
#
# COMPACT_ATOMS: atom_id res chain seq x y z
N MET A 1 -9.58 -12.62 4.70
CA MET A 1 -9.13 -12.44 4.66
C MET A 1 -8.36 -11.95 4.32
N ALA A 2 -7.85 -11.64 4.30
CA ALA A 2 -7.26 -10.92 4.11
C ALA A 2 -6.33 -10.92 3.39
N MET A 3 -6.01 -11.01 2.72
CA MET A 3 -5.28 -11.07 1.93
C MET A 3 -4.32 -10.17 1.72
N ILE A 4 -4.32 -9.17 2.09
CA ILE A 4 -3.45 -8.26 1.93
C ILE A 4 -2.23 -8.53 2.53
N ARG A 5 -2.07 -9.41 3.41
CA ARG A 5 -0.89 -9.69 3.99
C ARG A 5 -0.04 -10.56 3.25
N GLN A 6 -0.37 -11.05 2.12
CA GLN A 6 0.45 -11.96 1.38
C GLN A 6 1.53 -11.20 0.68
N PRO A 7 2.78 -11.45 0.95
CA PRO A 7 3.87 -10.72 0.31
C PRO A 7 3.85 -10.82 -1.19
N GLU A 8 3.44 -11.95 -1.71
CA GLU A 8 3.44 -12.09 -3.14
C GLU A 8 2.35 -11.26 -3.79
N ASN A 9 1.37 -10.77 -3.01
CA ASN A 9 0.35 -9.91 -3.56
C ASN A 9 0.61 -8.45 -3.25
N PHE A 10 1.73 -8.17 -2.64
CA PHE A 10 2.01 -6.81 -2.21
C PHE A 10 2.03 -5.81 -3.36
N PRO A 11 2.69 -6.11 -4.50
CA PRO A 11 2.71 -5.14 -5.60
C PRO A 11 1.31 -4.76 -6.06
N GLU A 12 0.44 -5.75 -6.20
CA GLU A 12 -0.92 -5.48 -6.65
C GLU A 12 -1.70 -4.72 -5.60
N THR A 13 -1.47 -5.05 -4.34
CA THR A 13 -2.16 -4.37 -3.25
C THR A 13 -1.80 -2.90 -3.20
N VAL A 14 -0.52 -2.59 -3.37
CA VAL A 14 -0.08 -1.20 -3.36
C VAL A 14 -0.73 -0.42 -4.50
N LYS A 15 -0.73 -1.02 -5.69
CA LYS A 15 -1.34 -0.37 -6.84
C LYS A 15 -2.82 -0.11 -6.61
N GLU A 16 -3.50 -1.10 -6.06
CA GLU A 16 -4.93 -0.99 -5.85
C GLU A 16 -5.27 0.07 -4.82
N VAL A 17 -4.54 0.11 -3.73
CA VAL A 17 -4.78 1.12 -2.71
C VAL A 17 -4.53 2.51 -3.28
N ARG A 18 -3.45 2.65 -4.05
CA ARG A 18 -3.11 3.91 -4.65
C ARG A 18 -4.22 4.35 -5.61
N ARG A 19 -4.72 3.42 -6.39
CA ARG A 19 -5.77 3.72 -7.33
C ARG A 19 -7.06 4.14 -6.63
N LEU A 20 -7.42 3.41 -5.58
CA LEU A 20 -8.63 3.73 -4.83
C LEU A 20 -8.55 5.09 -4.16
N LEU A 21 -7.37 5.50 -3.78
CA LEU A 21 -7.18 6.79 -3.14
C LEU A 21 -6.83 7.89 -4.13
N ALA A 22 -6.74 7.53 -5.41
CA ALA A 22 -6.43 8.47 -6.48
C ALA A 22 -5.09 9.18 -6.25
N LEU A 23 -4.08 8.41 -5.81
CA LEU A 23 -2.77 8.98 -5.55
C LEU A 23 -1.78 8.56 -6.62
N SER A 24 -0.83 9.45 -6.91
CA SER A 24 0.28 9.07 -7.76
C SER A 24 1.27 8.30 -6.90
N GLN A 25 2.25 7.67 -7.53
CA GLN A 25 3.29 6.98 -6.79
C GLN A 25 4.04 7.94 -5.88
N GLU A 26 4.30 9.15 -6.36
CA GLU A 26 4.98 10.14 -5.55
C GLU A 26 4.14 10.57 -4.36
N GLU A 27 2.85 10.73 -4.57
CA GLU A 27 1.97 11.13 -3.50
C GLU A 27 1.88 10.05 -2.43
N LEU A 28 1.81 8.79 -2.86
CA LEU A 28 1.79 7.71 -1.90
C LEU A 28 3.10 7.63 -1.13
N ALA A 29 4.21 7.78 -1.84
CA ALA A 29 5.52 7.75 -1.20
C ALA A 29 5.61 8.82 -0.13
N HIS A 30 5.15 10.01 -0.45
CA HIS A 30 5.19 11.11 0.49
C HIS A 30 4.31 10.79 1.71
N ALA A 31 3.14 10.25 1.48
CA ALA A 31 2.23 9.92 2.57
C ALA A 31 2.81 8.84 3.48
N LEU A 32 3.58 7.94 2.92
CA LEU A 32 4.16 6.86 3.70
C LEU A 32 5.52 7.22 4.30
N GLY A 33 6.11 8.31 3.86
CA GLY A 33 7.43 8.68 4.34
C GLY A 33 8.55 7.87 3.72
N VAL A 34 8.35 7.39 2.50
CA VAL A 34 9.38 6.65 1.79
C VAL A 34 9.65 7.34 0.46
N SER A 35 10.65 6.87 -0.27
CA SER A 35 10.99 7.50 -1.55
C SER A 35 10.08 6.99 -2.66
N PHE A 36 10.00 7.78 -3.73
CA PHE A 36 9.28 7.37 -4.91
C PHE A 36 9.85 6.06 -5.45
N ALA A 37 11.17 5.94 -5.46
CA ALA A 37 11.81 4.74 -5.96
C ALA A 37 11.37 3.50 -5.18
N THR A 38 11.14 3.66 -3.89
CA THR A 38 10.70 2.56 -3.06
C THR A 38 9.29 2.09 -3.48
N VAL A 39 8.38 3.03 -3.66
CA VAL A 39 7.03 2.67 -4.08
C VAL A 39 7.07 2.04 -5.47
N ASN A 40 7.87 2.61 -6.35
CA ASN A 40 7.98 2.10 -7.70
C ASN A 40 8.49 0.66 -7.71
N ARG A 41 9.49 0.35 -6.89
CA ARG A 41 10.01 -1.00 -6.82
C ARG A 41 9.00 -1.95 -6.23
N TRP A 42 8.24 -1.51 -5.26
CA TRP A 42 7.20 -2.36 -4.69
C TRP A 42 6.19 -2.73 -5.77
N GLU A 43 5.73 -1.76 -6.53
CA GLU A 43 4.70 -2.00 -7.52
C GLU A 43 5.19 -2.86 -8.68
N ASN A 44 6.48 -2.80 -8.94
CA ASN A 44 7.05 -3.60 -10.01
C ASN A 44 7.50 -4.97 -9.54
N GLY A 45 7.33 -5.26 -8.25
CA GLY A 45 7.71 -6.56 -7.73
C GLY A 45 9.20 -6.81 -7.69
N LYS A 46 9.99 -5.73 -7.74
CA LYS A 46 11.43 -5.91 -7.78
C LYS A 46 12.08 -6.16 -6.45
N THR A 47 11.41 -5.84 -5.38
CA THR A 47 11.96 -6.08 -4.06
C THR A 47 10.85 -6.59 -3.17
N VAL A 48 11.24 -7.34 -2.16
CA VAL A 48 10.31 -7.78 -1.13
C VAL A 48 10.37 -6.73 -0.03
N PRO A 49 9.25 -6.12 0.35
CA PRO A 49 9.29 -5.09 1.36
C PRO A 49 9.70 -5.66 2.72
N SER A 50 10.41 -4.88 3.49
CA SER A 50 10.79 -5.30 4.82
C SER A 50 9.54 -5.38 5.69
N LYS A 51 9.66 -6.04 6.82
CA LYS A 51 8.53 -6.13 7.73
C LYS A 51 8.11 -4.77 8.22
N LEU A 52 9.06 -3.89 8.44
CA LEU A 52 8.74 -2.54 8.86
C LEU A 52 7.96 -1.81 7.79
N ALA A 53 8.38 -1.94 6.54
CA ALA A 53 7.69 -1.29 5.43
C ALA A 53 6.26 -1.83 5.29
N GLN A 54 6.11 -3.13 5.43
CA GLN A 54 4.78 -3.74 5.35
C GLN A 54 3.89 -3.20 6.45
N ARG A 55 4.45 -3.06 7.65
CA ARG A 55 3.69 -2.57 8.77
C ARG A 55 3.29 -1.11 8.56
N GLN A 56 4.20 -0.30 8.01
CA GLN A 56 3.88 1.08 7.72
C GLN A 56 2.76 1.18 6.71
N PHE A 57 2.80 0.35 5.70
CA PHE A 57 1.76 0.34 4.68
C PHE A 57 0.43 -0.10 5.29
N GLU A 58 0.44 -1.11 6.13
CA GLU A 58 -0.77 -1.59 6.78
C GLU A 58 -1.37 -0.53 7.69
N GLN A 59 -0.54 0.21 8.40
CA GLN A 59 -1.00 1.27 9.26
C GLN A 59 -1.66 2.36 8.43
N PHE A 60 -1.05 2.68 7.30
CA PHE A 60 -1.60 3.67 6.41
C PHE A 60 -2.98 3.24 5.91
N CYS A 61 -3.11 1.99 5.49
CA CYS A 61 -4.39 1.48 5.00
C CYS A 61 -5.43 1.49 6.11
N LYS A 62 -5.02 1.12 7.32
CA LYS A 62 -5.92 1.10 8.43
C LYS A 62 -6.42 2.49 8.73
N GLN A 63 -5.55 3.47 8.68
CA GLN A 63 -5.94 4.84 8.91
C GLN A 63 -6.93 5.33 7.86
N LYS A 64 -6.68 4.96 6.60
CA LYS A 64 -7.57 5.36 5.53
C LYS A 64 -8.94 4.71 5.63
N ARG A 65 -9.01 3.48 6.11
CA ARG A 65 -10.29 2.84 6.34
C ARG A 65 -11.05 3.55 7.45
N LYS A 66 -10.31 3.92 8.51
CA LYS A 66 -10.92 4.61 9.59
C LYS A 66 -11.46 5.95 9.14
N ASP A 67 -10.77 6.62 8.23
CA ASP A 67 -11.18 7.91 7.71
C ASP A 67 -12.25 7.80 6.63
N GLY A 68 -12.61 6.59 6.25
CA GLY A 68 -13.65 6.38 5.25
C GLY A 68 -13.18 6.44 3.81
N PHE A 69 -11.87 6.48 3.57
CA PHE A 69 -11.38 6.53 2.20
C PHE A 69 -11.22 5.14 1.59
N LEU A 70 -11.16 4.10 2.40
CA LEU A 70 -11.11 2.73 1.89
C LEU A 70 -12.23 1.95 2.53
N VAL A 71 -12.85 1.09 1.74
CA VAL A 71 -13.94 0.31 2.24
C VAL A 71 -13.41 -0.94 2.90
N GLU A 72 -13.81 -1.14 4.17
CA GLU A 72 -13.31 -2.26 4.89
C GLU A 72 -13.79 -3.55 4.37
N GLY A 73 -12.91 -4.47 4.21
CA GLY A 73 -13.27 -5.82 3.91
C GLY A 73 -13.84 -6.11 2.61
N LYS A 74 -13.93 -5.22 1.72
CA LYS A 74 -14.49 -5.50 0.61
C LYS A 74 -13.63 -5.90 -0.29
N GLU A 75 -13.01 -5.37 -0.73
CA GLU A 75 -12.32 -5.69 -1.60
C GLU A 75 -11.12 -5.84 -1.39
N LEU A 76 -10.60 -5.61 -0.58
CA LEU A 76 -9.23 -5.89 -0.44
C LEU A 76 -9.06 -7.20 0.23
#